data_258d962d49f96debda40329e7e0ac4bf
#
_entry.id   258d962d49f96debda40329e7e0ac4bf
#
_cell.length_a   1.000
_cell.length_b   1.000
_cell.length_c   1.000
_cell.angle_alpha   90.00
_cell.angle_beta   90.00
_cell.angle_gamma   90.00
#
_symmetry.space_group_name_H-M   'P 1'
#
loop_
_entity.id
_entity.type
_entity.pdbx_description
1 polymer ?
#
loop_
_entity_poly.entity_id
_entity_poly.type
_entity_poly.pdbx_seq_one_letter_code
_entity_poly.pdbx_strand_id
1 'polypeptide(L)'
;STCAQMGFMLFEIGVGAYTLALAHLLAHSLYKAHSFLASGRTVRAARCERLPLAPLRQRLSLALPAAAVAAMVLMLWPSLVSHNPLLGALLSLAVGSTLLGMPVGTAKPKRLALVGMALALVPLYALLHSVLAPALPSAYTPLTLTAGLLGTLMLASLVLAAVAVTLFPQAAWVARWRVHFSQGLYLALPFQRAVDAVAPIRAWTGPSSLAPGLKGEWS
;
A
#
# COMPACT_ATOMS: atom_id res chain seq x y z
N SER A 1 -4.20 4.49 2.13
CA SER A 1 -5.07 4.21 3.26
C SER A 1 -4.58 3.00 4.05
N THR A 2 -4.67 3.04 5.38
CA THR A 2 -4.18 1.97 6.28
C THR A 2 -4.84 0.62 5.99
N CYS A 3 -6.15 0.60 5.70
CA CYS A 3 -6.88 -0.64 5.36
C CYS A 3 -6.31 -1.34 4.12
N ALA A 4 -5.91 -0.57 3.08
CA ALA A 4 -5.32 -1.15 1.89
C ALA A 4 -3.95 -1.79 2.17
N GLN A 5 -3.15 -1.16 3.03
CA GLN A 5 -1.85 -1.69 3.45
C GLN A 5 -2.00 -2.97 4.28
N MET A 6 -2.96 -3.00 5.20
CA MET A 6 -3.27 -4.23 5.97
C MET A 6 -3.79 -5.36 5.07
N GLY A 7 -4.65 -5.04 4.09
CA GLY A 7 -5.10 -6.02 3.08
C GLY A 7 -3.95 -6.58 2.26
N PHE A 8 -2.94 -5.75 1.96
CA PHE A 8 -1.76 -6.20 1.24
C PHE A 8 -0.88 -7.15 2.09
N MET A 9 -0.73 -6.89 3.40
CA MET A 9 -0.05 -7.83 4.31
C MET A 9 -0.76 -9.18 4.40
N LEU A 10 -2.11 -9.18 4.43
CA LEU A 10 -2.88 -10.43 4.38
C LEU A 10 -2.64 -11.20 3.07
N PHE A 11 -2.53 -10.48 1.95
CA PHE A 11 -2.16 -11.09 0.68
C PHE A 11 -0.76 -11.71 0.73
N GLU A 12 0.24 -11.00 1.29
CA GLU A 12 1.61 -11.50 1.46
C GLU A 12 1.63 -12.79 2.30
N ILE A 13 0.85 -12.83 3.39
CA ILE A 13 0.69 -14.03 4.23
C ILE A 13 0.02 -15.16 3.42
N GLY A 14 -1.03 -14.84 2.67
CA GLY A 14 -1.78 -15.82 1.87
C GLY A 14 -0.93 -16.48 0.76
N VAL A 15 0.07 -15.78 0.22
CA VAL A 15 1.03 -16.33 -0.75
C VAL A 15 2.29 -16.93 -0.10
N GLY A 16 2.33 -17.05 1.24
CA GLY A 16 3.45 -17.64 1.97
C GLY A 16 4.68 -16.74 2.11
N ALA A 17 4.56 -15.44 1.82
CA ALA A 17 5.65 -14.46 1.92
C ALA A 17 5.79 -13.90 3.36
N TYR A 18 5.92 -14.77 4.38
CA TYR A 18 5.89 -14.39 5.80
C TYR A 18 6.97 -13.40 6.19
N THR A 19 8.19 -13.56 5.68
CA THR A 19 9.29 -12.62 5.95
C THR A 19 9.00 -11.22 5.39
N LEU A 20 8.39 -11.15 4.20
CA LEU A 20 7.98 -9.89 3.59
C LEU A 20 6.85 -9.24 4.39
N ALA A 21 5.83 -10.02 4.78
CA ALA A 21 4.72 -9.52 5.60
C ALA A 21 5.21 -8.97 6.94
N LEU A 22 6.17 -9.65 7.60
CA LEU A 22 6.78 -9.17 8.84
C LEU A 22 7.62 -7.90 8.60
N ALA A 23 8.43 -7.85 7.55
CA ALA A 23 9.19 -6.66 7.18
C ALA A 23 8.26 -5.48 6.85
N HIS A 24 7.16 -5.72 6.14
CA HIS A 24 6.14 -4.74 5.84
C HIS A 24 5.46 -4.21 7.12
N LEU A 25 5.12 -5.10 8.06
CA LEU A 25 4.54 -4.73 9.36
C LEU A 25 5.49 -3.83 10.14
N LEU A 26 6.79 -4.17 10.22
CA LEU A 26 7.79 -3.36 10.90
C LEU A 26 7.96 -2.00 10.23
N ALA A 27 8.13 -1.96 8.91
CA ALA A 27 8.26 -0.72 8.15
C ALA A 27 7.04 0.17 8.32
N HIS A 28 5.84 -0.42 8.27
CA HIS A 28 4.57 0.29 8.46
C HIS A 28 4.46 0.87 9.88
N SER A 29 4.85 0.10 10.89
CA SER A 29 4.83 0.53 12.30
C SER A 29 5.79 1.70 12.53
N LEU A 30 7.02 1.62 12.00
CA LEU A 30 8.01 2.71 12.08
C LEU A 30 7.53 3.96 11.33
N TYR A 31 6.99 3.79 10.14
CA TYR A 31 6.43 4.91 9.37
C TYR A 31 5.28 5.59 10.11
N LYS A 32 4.37 4.84 10.71
CA LYS A 32 3.27 5.37 11.50
C LYS A 32 3.77 6.08 12.76
N ALA A 33 4.70 5.48 13.50
CA ALA A 33 5.31 6.10 14.67
C ALA A 33 5.95 7.44 14.29
N HIS A 34 6.77 7.47 13.21
CA HIS A 34 7.35 8.71 12.70
C HIS A 34 6.28 9.74 12.30
N SER A 35 5.20 9.31 11.64
CA SER A 35 4.11 10.20 11.21
C SER A 35 3.39 10.82 12.40
N PHE A 36 3.17 10.07 13.47
CA PHE A 36 2.59 10.58 14.71
C PHE A 36 3.52 11.58 15.41
N LEU A 37 4.81 11.25 15.53
CA LEU A 37 5.81 12.13 16.13
C LEU A 37 6.01 13.42 15.32
N ALA A 38 5.87 13.34 14.00
CA ALA A 38 6.00 14.47 13.07
C ALA A 38 4.69 15.23 12.84
N SER A 39 3.59 14.90 13.52
CA SER A 39 2.26 15.46 13.25
C SER A 39 2.20 16.99 13.36
N GLY A 40 2.94 17.62 14.25
CA GLY A 40 3.06 19.09 14.35
C GLY A 40 3.71 19.75 13.11
N ARG A 41 4.52 19.01 12.34
CA ARG A 41 5.11 19.48 11.06
C ARG A 41 4.13 19.33 9.90
N THR A 42 3.29 18.28 9.92
CA THR A 42 2.35 17.96 8.84
C THR A 42 1.24 19.00 8.72
N VAL A 43 0.83 19.63 9.81
CA VAL A 43 -0.16 20.72 9.78
C VAL A 43 0.37 21.93 8.98
N ARG A 44 1.66 22.24 9.08
CA ARG A 44 2.30 23.26 8.22
C ARG A 44 2.47 22.80 6.77
N ALA A 45 2.82 21.53 6.56
CA ALA A 45 3.02 20.96 5.22
C ALA A 45 1.70 20.69 4.48
N ALA A 46 0.58 20.48 5.17
CA ALA A 46 -0.73 20.28 4.57
C ALA A 46 -1.25 21.51 3.80
N ARG A 47 -0.65 22.68 4.02
CA ARG A 47 -0.88 23.89 3.21
C ARG A 47 -0.07 23.89 1.91
N CYS A 48 0.89 22.99 1.75
CA CYS A 48 1.61 22.84 0.49
C CYS A 48 0.69 22.18 -0.54
N GLU A 49 0.36 22.94 -1.56
CA GLU A 49 -0.35 22.47 -2.75
C GLU A 49 0.29 21.18 -3.27
N ARG A 50 -0.52 20.16 -3.54
CA ARG A 50 -0.01 18.91 -4.09
C ARG A 50 0.61 19.20 -5.44
N LEU A 51 1.92 19.08 -5.55
CA LEU A 51 2.64 19.28 -6.80
C LEU A 51 2.05 18.33 -7.86
N PRO A 52 1.76 18.85 -9.06
CA PRO A 52 1.26 18.02 -10.15
C PRO A 52 2.29 16.94 -10.48
N LEU A 53 1.81 15.78 -10.91
CA LEU A 53 2.68 14.67 -11.29
C LEU A 53 3.38 14.96 -12.61
N ALA A 54 4.60 14.48 -12.77
CA ALA A 54 5.35 14.55 -14.02
C ALA A 54 4.58 13.86 -15.17
N PRO A 55 4.81 14.22 -16.44
CA PRO A 55 4.19 13.57 -17.58
C PRO A 55 4.37 12.06 -17.52
N LEU A 56 3.31 11.32 -17.85
CA LEU A 56 3.29 9.85 -17.76
C LEU A 56 4.49 9.22 -18.48
N ARG A 57 4.81 9.70 -19.68
CA ARG A 57 5.96 9.22 -20.47
C ARG A 57 7.27 9.30 -19.67
N GLN A 58 7.50 10.40 -18.96
CA GLN A 58 8.71 10.59 -18.16
C GLN A 58 8.74 9.67 -16.93
N ARG A 59 7.62 9.45 -16.29
CA ARG A 59 7.51 8.53 -15.16
C ARG A 59 7.74 7.09 -15.59
N LEU A 60 7.14 6.67 -16.69
CA LEU A 60 7.30 5.33 -17.24
C LEU A 60 8.73 5.06 -17.74
N SER A 61 9.39 6.06 -18.34
CA SER A 61 10.78 5.90 -18.81
C SER A 61 11.78 5.64 -17.67
N LEU A 62 11.43 5.96 -16.43
CA LEU A 62 12.24 5.66 -15.24
C LEU A 62 11.73 4.42 -14.50
N ALA A 63 10.42 4.28 -14.38
CA ALA A 63 9.79 3.19 -13.61
C ALA A 63 10.00 1.82 -14.27
N LEU A 64 9.84 1.72 -15.59
CA LEU A 64 9.98 0.45 -16.30
C LEU A 64 11.41 -0.11 -16.25
N PRO A 65 12.47 0.65 -16.59
CA PRO A 65 13.84 0.13 -16.48
C PRO A 65 14.24 -0.15 -15.03
N ALA A 66 13.81 0.65 -14.06
CA ALA A 66 14.09 0.37 -12.66
C ALA A 66 13.42 -0.92 -12.17
N ALA A 67 12.16 -1.16 -12.55
CA ALA A 67 11.48 -2.41 -12.26
C ALA A 67 12.14 -3.61 -12.97
N ALA A 68 12.59 -3.43 -14.22
CA ALA A 68 13.31 -4.46 -14.97
C ALA A 68 14.67 -4.80 -14.32
N VAL A 69 15.42 -3.78 -13.88
CA VAL A 69 16.68 -3.98 -13.14
C VAL A 69 16.42 -4.72 -11.83
N ALA A 70 15.39 -4.33 -11.08
CA ALA A 70 15.01 -5.04 -9.84
C ALA A 70 14.67 -6.51 -10.13
N ALA A 71 13.87 -6.78 -11.15
CA ALA A 71 13.52 -8.13 -11.56
C ALA A 71 14.77 -8.94 -11.98
N MET A 72 15.68 -8.32 -12.73
CA MET A 72 16.93 -8.96 -13.16
C MET A 72 17.81 -9.31 -11.96
N VAL A 73 17.98 -8.40 -11.00
CA VAL A 73 18.76 -8.64 -9.78
C VAL A 73 18.16 -9.79 -8.96
N LEU A 74 16.84 -9.85 -8.85
CA LEU A 74 16.15 -10.93 -8.15
C LEU A 74 16.28 -12.28 -8.88
N MET A 75 16.32 -12.28 -10.22
CA MET A 75 16.61 -13.49 -11.01
C MET A 75 18.05 -13.99 -10.83
N LEU A 76 19.00 -13.07 -10.65
CA LEU A 76 20.40 -13.40 -10.36
C LEU A 76 20.62 -13.89 -8.93
N TRP A 77 19.65 -13.66 -8.04
CA TRP A 77 19.69 -14.09 -6.64
C TRP A 77 18.52 -15.05 -6.32
N PRO A 78 18.52 -16.24 -6.87
CA PRO A 78 17.39 -17.16 -6.80
C PRO A 78 17.02 -17.58 -5.37
N SER A 79 17.96 -17.54 -4.42
CA SER A 79 17.69 -17.88 -3.01
C SER A 79 16.64 -16.97 -2.35
N LEU A 80 16.47 -15.72 -2.84
CA LEU A 80 15.46 -14.82 -2.34
C LEU A 80 14.07 -15.06 -2.93
N VAL A 81 13.99 -15.67 -4.12
CA VAL A 81 12.76 -15.78 -4.92
C VAL A 81 12.40 -17.22 -5.24
N SER A 82 13.37 -18.18 -5.13
CA SER A 82 13.23 -19.57 -5.58
C SER A 82 12.01 -20.30 -5.04
N HIS A 83 11.53 -19.84 -3.90
CA HIS A 83 10.40 -20.44 -3.22
C HIS A 83 9.05 -19.75 -3.54
N ASN A 84 9.09 -18.50 -4.01
CA ASN A 84 7.87 -17.76 -4.31
C ASN A 84 8.11 -16.70 -5.41
N PRO A 85 7.88 -17.03 -6.68
CA PRO A 85 8.10 -16.09 -7.79
C PRO A 85 7.22 -14.84 -7.72
N LEU A 86 6.05 -14.92 -7.05
CA LEU A 86 5.18 -13.77 -6.83
C LEU A 86 5.87 -12.69 -5.98
N LEU A 87 6.75 -13.08 -5.07
CA LEU A 87 7.52 -12.15 -4.26
C LEU A 87 8.43 -11.26 -5.11
N GLY A 88 9.12 -11.87 -6.09
CA GLY A 88 9.94 -11.10 -7.04
C GLY A 88 9.12 -10.12 -7.88
N ALA A 89 7.94 -10.55 -8.32
CA ALA A 89 7.00 -9.69 -9.05
C ALA A 89 6.50 -8.53 -8.18
N LEU A 90 6.14 -8.80 -6.93
CA LEU A 90 5.70 -7.78 -5.98
C LEU A 90 6.79 -6.74 -5.71
N LEU A 91 8.02 -7.18 -5.46
CA LEU A 91 9.13 -6.29 -5.16
C LEU A 91 9.52 -5.44 -6.39
N SER A 92 9.50 -6.03 -7.58
CA SER A 92 9.73 -5.29 -8.84
C SER A 92 8.63 -4.26 -9.09
N LEU A 93 7.38 -4.60 -8.80
CA LEU A 93 6.24 -3.70 -8.89
C LEU A 93 6.36 -2.56 -7.86
N ALA A 94 6.81 -2.85 -6.63
CA ALA A 94 7.04 -1.85 -5.61
C ALA A 94 8.09 -0.82 -6.05
N VAL A 95 9.22 -1.28 -6.62
CA VAL A 95 10.27 -0.41 -7.18
C VAL A 95 9.70 0.48 -8.28
N GLY A 96 8.97 -0.08 -9.24
CA GLY A 96 8.34 0.68 -10.34
C GLY A 96 7.31 1.69 -9.82
N SER A 97 6.47 1.32 -8.88
CA SER A 97 5.38 2.17 -8.35
C SER A 97 5.90 3.40 -7.59
N THR A 98 7.04 3.30 -6.91
CA THR A 98 7.65 4.47 -6.21
C THR A 98 7.99 5.58 -7.19
N LEU A 99 8.44 5.25 -8.41
CA LEU A 99 8.81 6.22 -9.44
C LEU A 99 7.59 6.78 -10.20
N LEU A 100 6.47 6.07 -10.20
CA LEU A 100 5.22 6.57 -10.78
C LEU A 100 4.64 7.77 -10.01
N GLY A 101 5.00 7.96 -8.76
CA GLY A 101 4.61 9.11 -7.92
C GLY A 101 5.45 10.36 -8.11
N MET A 102 6.39 10.41 -9.05
CA MET A 102 7.33 11.52 -9.21
C MET A 102 6.63 12.83 -9.61
N PRO A 103 6.88 13.96 -8.88
CA PRO A 103 6.29 15.26 -9.19
C PRO A 103 6.96 15.94 -10.40
N VAL A 104 6.24 16.90 -11.01
CA VAL A 104 6.78 17.78 -12.06
C VAL A 104 7.95 18.60 -11.52
N GLY A 105 8.92 18.90 -12.39
CA GLY A 105 10.04 19.79 -12.04
C GLY A 105 11.12 19.15 -11.17
N THR A 106 11.05 17.83 -10.95
CA THR A 106 12.12 17.12 -10.21
C THR A 106 13.45 17.26 -10.94
N ALA A 107 14.45 17.91 -10.32
CA ALA A 107 15.79 18.08 -10.87
C ALA A 107 16.49 16.74 -11.10
N LYS A 108 17.41 16.69 -12.08
CA LYS A 108 18.17 15.46 -12.41
C LYS A 108 18.79 14.75 -11.20
N PRO A 109 19.49 15.44 -10.25
CA PRO A 109 20.08 14.77 -9.10
C PRO A 109 19.03 14.16 -8.17
N LYS A 110 17.88 14.81 -8.00
CA LYS A 110 16.76 14.27 -7.20
C LYS A 110 16.12 13.06 -7.88
N ARG A 111 16.05 13.03 -9.22
CA ARG A 111 15.57 11.85 -9.96
C ARG A 111 16.48 10.65 -9.75
N LEU A 112 17.80 10.88 -9.85
CA LEU A 112 18.79 9.83 -9.62
C LEU A 112 18.70 9.29 -8.19
N ALA A 113 18.56 10.18 -7.21
CA ALA A 113 18.36 9.81 -5.82
C ALA A 113 17.06 8.98 -5.61
N LEU A 114 15.95 9.35 -6.27
CA LEU A 114 14.70 8.59 -6.21
C LEU A 114 14.85 7.20 -6.83
N VAL A 115 15.54 7.09 -7.98
CA VAL A 115 15.83 5.79 -8.61
C VAL A 115 16.72 4.95 -7.70
N GLY A 116 17.78 5.52 -7.15
CA GLY A 116 18.66 4.83 -6.19
C GLY A 116 17.92 4.37 -4.96
N MET A 117 17.04 5.20 -4.39
CA MET A 117 16.20 4.84 -3.24
C MET A 117 15.20 3.73 -3.58
N ALA A 118 14.59 3.77 -4.79
CA ALA A 118 13.68 2.73 -5.23
C ALA A 118 14.42 1.38 -5.41
N LEU A 119 15.59 1.39 -6.03
CA LEU A 119 16.42 0.19 -6.20
C LEU A 119 16.99 -0.33 -4.87
N ALA A 120 17.24 0.56 -3.89
CA ALA A 120 17.68 0.17 -2.56
C ALA A 120 16.67 -0.69 -1.78
N LEU A 121 15.41 -0.74 -2.23
CA LEU A 121 14.42 -1.67 -1.66
C LEU A 121 14.83 -3.14 -1.83
N VAL A 122 15.54 -3.48 -2.91
CA VAL A 122 15.98 -4.86 -3.17
C VAL A 122 17.02 -5.34 -2.15
N PRO A 123 18.17 -4.66 -1.97
CA PRO A 123 19.16 -5.06 -0.96
C PRO A 123 18.62 -4.87 0.47
N LEU A 124 17.75 -3.90 0.71
CA LEU A 124 17.09 -3.75 2.01
C LEU A 124 16.21 -4.96 2.30
N TYR A 125 15.43 -5.43 1.34
CA TYR A 125 14.65 -6.66 1.48
C TYR A 125 15.55 -7.86 1.72
N ALA A 126 16.65 -8.01 0.97
CA ALA A 126 17.61 -9.09 1.15
C ALA A 126 18.20 -9.11 2.56
N LEU A 127 18.57 -7.94 3.08
CA LEU A 127 19.06 -7.77 4.46
C LEU A 127 17.99 -8.18 5.49
N LEU A 128 16.78 -7.63 5.37
CA LEU A 128 15.68 -7.96 6.26
C LEU A 128 15.33 -9.45 6.21
N HIS A 129 15.33 -10.04 5.01
CA HIS A 129 15.08 -11.47 4.83
C HIS A 129 16.15 -12.30 5.56
N SER A 130 17.44 -11.97 5.42
CA SER A 130 18.52 -12.68 6.06
C SER A 130 18.47 -12.62 7.59
N VAL A 131 17.98 -11.50 8.14
CA VAL A 131 17.85 -11.30 9.60
C VAL A 131 16.58 -11.95 10.15
N LEU A 132 15.46 -11.86 9.43
CA LEU A 132 14.16 -12.31 9.92
C LEU A 132 13.86 -13.78 9.61
N ALA A 133 14.40 -14.34 8.52
CA ALA A 133 14.16 -15.73 8.14
C ALA A 133 14.57 -16.75 9.24
N PRO A 134 15.69 -16.60 9.94
CA PRO A 134 16.06 -17.51 11.03
C PRO A 134 15.11 -17.46 12.23
N ALA A 135 14.43 -16.32 12.44
CA ALA A 135 13.51 -16.13 13.56
C ALA A 135 12.11 -16.70 13.28
N LEU A 136 11.82 -17.01 12.02
CA LEU A 136 10.55 -17.59 11.62
C LEU A 136 10.65 -19.11 11.62
N PRO A 137 9.64 -19.84 12.15
CA PRO A 137 9.61 -21.29 12.02
C PRO A 137 9.73 -21.66 10.55
N SER A 138 10.53 -22.67 10.26
CA SER A 138 10.75 -23.20 8.91
C SER A 138 9.52 -23.95 8.35
N ALA A 139 8.32 -23.49 8.68
CA ALA A 139 7.06 -23.92 8.09
C ALA A 139 7.00 -23.47 6.63
N TYR A 140 7.96 -23.96 5.84
CA TYR A 140 7.97 -23.78 4.43
C TYR A 140 6.87 -24.65 3.82
N THR A 141 5.71 -24.05 3.64
CA THR A 141 4.67 -24.66 2.81
C THR A 141 4.93 -24.25 1.37
N PRO A 142 5.24 -25.20 0.48
CA PRO A 142 5.37 -24.88 -0.94
C PRO A 142 4.07 -24.22 -1.42
N LEU A 143 4.20 -23.19 -2.25
CA LEU A 143 3.04 -22.49 -2.79
C LEU A 143 2.16 -23.50 -3.53
N THR A 144 0.96 -23.74 -3.04
CA THR A 144 0.01 -24.64 -3.72
C THR A 144 -0.37 -24.02 -5.07
N LEU A 145 -0.66 -24.86 -6.07
CA LEU A 145 -1.07 -24.39 -7.39
C LEU A 145 -2.25 -23.39 -7.30
N THR A 146 -3.20 -23.69 -6.45
CA THR A 146 -4.37 -22.82 -6.21
C THR A 146 -3.98 -21.46 -5.62
N ALA A 147 -3.14 -21.41 -4.61
CA ALA A 147 -2.65 -20.17 -4.02
C ALA A 147 -1.80 -19.37 -5.03
N GLY A 148 -0.98 -20.04 -5.83
CA GLY A 148 -0.21 -19.43 -6.90
C GLY A 148 -1.10 -18.81 -7.98
N LEU A 149 -2.13 -19.52 -8.43
CA LEU A 149 -3.07 -19.00 -9.43
C LEU A 149 -3.90 -17.84 -8.89
N LEU A 150 -4.42 -17.94 -7.67
CA LEU A 150 -5.15 -16.84 -7.04
C LEU A 150 -4.26 -15.62 -6.79
N GLY A 151 -3.04 -15.83 -6.34
CA GLY A 151 -2.06 -14.77 -6.13
C GLY A 151 -1.68 -14.06 -7.44
N THR A 152 -1.44 -14.80 -8.52
CA THR A 152 -1.16 -14.21 -9.84
C THR A 152 -2.36 -13.45 -10.40
N LEU A 153 -3.57 -13.99 -10.27
CA LEU A 153 -4.79 -13.33 -10.71
C LEU A 153 -5.01 -12.02 -9.94
N MET A 154 -4.83 -12.04 -8.63
CA MET A 154 -4.97 -10.86 -7.78
C MET A 154 -3.91 -9.80 -8.11
N LEU A 155 -2.64 -10.20 -8.30
CA LEU A 155 -1.58 -9.30 -8.70
C LEU A 155 -1.84 -8.71 -10.09
N ALA A 156 -2.25 -9.52 -11.05
CA ALA A 156 -2.59 -9.09 -12.40
C ALA A 156 -3.76 -8.08 -12.39
N SER A 157 -4.80 -8.33 -11.60
CA SER A 157 -5.93 -7.42 -11.46
C SER A 157 -5.51 -6.07 -10.85
N LEU A 158 -4.61 -6.07 -9.87
CA LEU A 158 -4.06 -4.87 -9.26
C LEU A 158 -3.24 -4.05 -10.27
N VAL A 159 -2.37 -4.72 -11.04
CA VAL A 159 -1.57 -4.07 -12.10
C VAL A 159 -2.48 -3.51 -13.17
N LEU A 160 -3.48 -4.29 -13.62
CA LEU A 160 -4.44 -3.84 -14.62
C LEU A 160 -5.23 -2.62 -14.15
N ALA A 161 -5.70 -2.62 -12.91
CA ALA A 161 -6.38 -1.47 -12.31
C ALA A 161 -5.46 -0.25 -12.23
N ALA A 162 -4.20 -0.41 -11.83
CA ALA A 162 -3.22 0.67 -11.79
C ALA A 162 -2.93 1.24 -13.18
N VAL A 163 -2.79 0.37 -14.19
CA VAL A 163 -2.61 0.76 -15.60
C VAL A 163 -3.86 1.49 -16.10
N ALA A 164 -5.05 0.97 -15.83
CA ALA A 164 -6.30 1.58 -16.24
C ALA A 164 -6.46 3.01 -15.68
N VAL A 165 -6.20 3.20 -14.39
CA VAL A 165 -6.28 4.52 -13.73
C VAL A 165 -5.22 5.50 -14.26
N THR A 166 -4.03 4.99 -14.64
CA THR A 166 -2.94 5.83 -15.14
C THR A 166 -3.07 6.20 -16.61
N LEU A 167 -3.52 5.27 -17.45
CA LEU A 167 -3.62 5.49 -18.90
C LEU A 167 -4.94 6.14 -19.30
N PHE A 168 -6.05 5.81 -18.61
CA PHE A 168 -7.38 6.27 -18.93
C PHE A 168 -8.05 7.06 -17.80
N PRO A 169 -7.41 8.12 -17.25
CA PRO A 169 -7.92 8.84 -16.07
C PRO A 169 -9.26 9.51 -16.30
N GLN A 170 -9.60 9.83 -17.56
CA GLN A 170 -10.83 10.53 -17.95
C GLN A 170 -11.93 9.59 -18.46
N ALA A 171 -11.69 8.29 -18.55
CA ALA A 171 -12.70 7.36 -19.01
C ALA A 171 -13.85 7.27 -17.99
N ALA A 172 -15.09 7.31 -18.48
CA ALA A 172 -16.29 7.32 -17.64
C ALA A 172 -16.39 6.07 -16.74
N TRP A 173 -15.92 4.92 -17.22
CA TRP A 173 -15.87 3.68 -16.42
C TRP A 173 -14.82 3.76 -15.30
N VAL A 174 -13.64 4.37 -15.55
CA VAL A 174 -12.62 4.60 -14.50
C VAL A 174 -13.15 5.56 -13.45
N ALA A 175 -13.83 6.64 -13.86
CA ALA A 175 -14.43 7.59 -12.94
C ALA A 175 -15.49 6.91 -12.05
N ARG A 176 -16.36 6.07 -12.61
CA ARG A 176 -17.35 5.29 -11.86
C ARG A 176 -16.69 4.35 -10.85
N TRP A 177 -15.71 3.55 -11.27
CA TRP A 177 -14.98 2.67 -10.36
C TRP A 177 -14.26 3.42 -9.26
N ARG A 178 -13.68 4.58 -9.57
CA ARG A 178 -13.04 5.45 -8.56
C ARG A 178 -14.03 5.87 -7.47
N VAL A 179 -15.27 6.21 -7.82
CA VAL A 179 -16.32 6.54 -6.86
C VAL A 179 -16.63 5.32 -5.98
N HIS A 180 -16.88 4.14 -6.57
CA HIS A 180 -17.16 2.93 -5.80
C HIS A 180 -16.02 2.57 -4.83
N PHE A 181 -14.76 2.63 -5.29
CA PHE A 181 -13.61 2.37 -4.42
C PHE A 181 -13.42 3.44 -3.35
N SER A 182 -13.68 4.72 -3.65
CA SER A 182 -13.59 5.80 -2.65
C SER A 182 -14.63 5.66 -1.55
N GLN A 183 -15.80 5.10 -1.87
CA GLN A 183 -16.89 4.80 -0.93
C GLN A 183 -16.73 3.42 -0.26
N GLY A 184 -15.58 2.76 -0.43
CA GLY A 184 -15.31 1.44 0.18
C GLY A 184 -16.25 0.36 -0.34
N LEU A 185 -16.66 0.43 -1.63
CA LEU A 185 -17.61 -0.48 -2.27
C LEU A 185 -18.96 -0.59 -1.55
N TYR A 186 -19.29 0.43 -0.75
CA TYR A 186 -20.53 0.50 0.08
C TYR A 186 -20.66 -0.64 1.09
N LEU A 187 -19.54 -1.31 1.43
CA LEU A 187 -19.54 -2.45 2.36
C LEU A 187 -19.81 -2.04 3.83
N ALA A 188 -19.68 -0.75 4.14
CA ALA A 188 -19.91 -0.26 5.50
C ALA A 188 -21.34 -0.51 5.99
N LEU A 189 -22.35 -0.28 5.14
CA LEU A 189 -23.75 -0.46 5.49
C LEU A 189 -24.15 -1.92 5.77
N PRO A 190 -23.87 -2.91 4.87
CA PRO A 190 -24.18 -4.30 5.17
C PRO A 190 -23.37 -4.83 6.35
N PHE A 191 -22.12 -4.37 6.53
CA PHE A 191 -21.32 -4.74 7.70
C PHE A 191 -21.93 -4.22 9.00
N GLN A 192 -22.32 -2.93 9.06
CA GLN A 192 -23.01 -2.38 10.22
C GLN A 192 -24.31 -3.15 10.55
N ARG A 193 -25.13 -3.44 9.54
CA ARG A 193 -26.35 -4.24 9.73
C ARG A 193 -26.05 -5.63 10.30
N ALA A 194 -24.98 -6.28 9.81
CA ALA A 194 -24.57 -7.57 10.34
C ALA A 194 -24.09 -7.48 11.79
N VAL A 195 -23.31 -6.46 12.13
CA VAL A 195 -22.85 -6.20 13.50
C VAL A 195 -24.03 -5.89 14.43
N ASP A 196 -24.97 -5.04 14.01
CA ASP A 196 -26.15 -4.68 14.78
C ASP A 196 -27.09 -5.89 15.01
N ALA A 197 -27.11 -6.83 14.05
CA ALA A 197 -27.89 -8.06 14.18
C ALA A 197 -27.27 -9.05 15.19
N VAL A 198 -25.92 -9.10 15.28
CA VAL A 198 -25.20 -10.02 16.17
C VAL A 198 -24.99 -9.43 17.56
N ALA A 199 -24.72 -8.15 17.64
CA ALA A 199 -24.46 -7.42 18.87
C ALA A 199 -25.21 -6.09 18.83
N PRO A 200 -26.53 -6.07 19.10
CA PRO A 200 -27.26 -4.82 19.12
C PRO A 200 -26.67 -3.92 20.19
N ILE A 201 -25.90 -2.94 19.74
CA ILE A 201 -25.38 -1.89 20.63
C ILE A 201 -26.60 -1.16 21.12
N ARG A 202 -26.99 -1.41 22.36
CA ARG A 202 -27.97 -0.55 23.03
C ARG A 202 -27.47 0.87 22.88
N ALA A 203 -28.21 1.70 22.18
CA ALA A 203 -27.87 3.10 22.05
C ALA A 203 -27.50 3.61 23.46
N TRP A 204 -26.25 4.01 23.63
CA TRP A 204 -25.82 4.60 24.89
C TRP A 204 -26.67 5.86 25.10
N THR A 205 -27.75 5.69 25.86
CA THR A 205 -28.53 6.81 26.35
C THR A 205 -27.65 7.46 27.40
N GLY A 206 -26.82 8.42 26.96
CA GLY A 206 -26.05 9.23 27.86
C GLY A 206 -26.94 9.81 28.95
N PRO A 207 -26.42 10.05 30.16
CA PRO A 207 -27.20 10.60 31.25
C PRO A 207 -27.91 11.86 30.75
N SER A 208 -29.21 11.87 30.81
CA SER A 208 -30.10 12.98 30.45
C SER A 208 -29.97 14.19 31.39
N SER A 209 -28.82 14.31 32.02
CA SER A 209 -28.48 15.36 32.97
C SER A 209 -27.50 16.40 32.41
N LEU A 210 -27.62 16.78 31.14
CA LEU A 210 -27.19 18.11 30.77
C LEU A 210 -28.30 19.05 31.20
N ALA A 211 -28.03 19.73 32.33
CA ALA A 211 -28.89 20.67 32.98
C ALA A 211 -29.54 21.67 31.99
N PRO A 212 -30.83 21.98 32.14
CA PRO A 212 -31.47 23.03 31.34
C PRO A 212 -31.01 24.41 31.85
N GLY A 213 -29.79 24.82 31.43
CA GLY A 213 -29.21 26.06 31.95
C GLY A 213 -28.36 26.88 30.98
N LEU A 214 -28.08 26.36 29.78
CA LEU A 214 -27.26 27.10 28.80
C LEU A 214 -28.04 27.43 27.51
N LYS A 215 -29.25 27.93 27.67
CA LYS A 215 -29.95 28.70 26.63
C LYS A 215 -29.83 30.17 26.99
N GLY A 216 -28.90 30.85 26.44
CA GLY A 216 -28.81 32.29 26.56
C GLY A 216 -27.37 32.76 26.67
N GLU A 217 -26.97 33.48 25.65
CA GLU A 217 -25.82 34.35 25.49
C GLU A 217 -24.87 33.97 24.36
N TRP A 218 -25.35 34.09 23.14
CA TRP A 218 -24.55 34.58 22.01
C TRP A 218 -25.50 35.38 21.10
N SER A 219 -25.76 36.63 21.47
CA SER A 219 -26.23 37.68 20.57
C SER A 219 -25.05 38.47 20.05
#